data_2d4b5f169af05736e472dc0da9d24adc
#
_entry.id   2d4b5f169af05736e472dc0da9d24adc
#
_cell.length_a   1.000
_cell.length_b   1.000
_cell.length_c   1.000
_cell.angle_alpha   90.00
_cell.angle_beta   90.00
_cell.angle_gamma   90.00
#
_symmetry.space_group_name_H-M   'P 1'
#
loop_
_entity.id
_entity.type
_entity.pdbx_description
1 polymer ?
#
loop_
_entity_poly.entity_id
_entity_poly.type
_entity_poly.pdbx_seq_one_letter_code
_entity_poly.pdbx_strand_id
1 'polypeptide(L)'
;ARPSYKLPWPRKHVSSVQPVTMAFFFLLLLFLLAAAHGAAPVLGFTRSDFPQEFVFGAATSAYQYEGAVAEDGRSPSVWDTFTQAGKMSDKSTGDVAADGYHKYKDDVKLMVDTNLEAYRFSISWSRLIPNGRGAVNPKGLEYYNNLINELVQHGIQVHVMLSHLDFPQVLDDEYAGWLSPKIVEDFTAFADVCFREFGDRVSYWTTIDEPNVSALGSYDNALFAPGRCSNPFGITNCTVGNSTVEPYIAAHNMILAHASATRLYREKYQAAQKGGVGINVYSSWSYPMTNSDVDVEAAKRYLDFVFGWILEPLVSGDYPDVMKKNVGSRLPSFTKSQSQVVKGTVDFIGINHYYSMYVNDRPLDKGTRDYSADMSLYQRASKTIPGSSKVIFSTMLVRETTSLNYF
;
A
#
# COMPACT_ATOMS: atom_id res chain seq x y z
N ALA A 1 54.14 -7.52 -67.11
CA ALA A 1 54.96 -8.38 -66.30
C ALA A 1 55.08 -7.80 -64.89
N ARG A 2 54.45 -8.37 -63.88
CA ARG A 2 54.65 -8.07 -62.44
C ARG A 2 55.20 -9.33 -61.78
N PRO A 3 56.26 -9.24 -60.99
CA PRO A 3 56.76 -10.38 -60.25
C PRO A 3 55.93 -10.68 -58.99
N SER A 4 55.66 -11.95 -58.76
CA SER A 4 55.01 -12.50 -57.57
C SER A 4 56.04 -12.73 -56.47
N TYR A 5 55.89 -12.11 -55.35
CA TYR A 5 56.63 -12.43 -54.13
C TYR A 5 55.76 -13.36 -53.24
N LYS A 6 56.29 -14.62 -53.07
CA LYS A 6 55.78 -15.54 -52.04
C LYS A 6 56.56 -15.30 -50.76
N LEU A 7 55.81 -14.88 -49.66
CA LEU A 7 56.34 -14.88 -48.32
C LEU A 7 56.12 -16.24 -47.65
N PRO A 8 57.07 -16.80 -46.92
CA PRO A 8 56.91 -18.06 -46.22
C PRO A 8 56.22 -17.83 -44.88
N TRP A 9 55.18 -18.60 -44.62
CA TRP A 9 54.50 -18.64 -43.33
C TRP A 9 55.34 -19.36 -42.28
N PRO A 10 55.53 -18.86 -41.04
CA PRO A 10 56.19 -19.59 -39.98
C PRO A 10 55.27 -20.68 -39.45
N ARG A 11 55.76 -21.90 -39.33
CA ARG A 11 55.14 -23.03 -38.68
C ARG A 11 55.01 -22.72 -37.20
N LYS A 12 53.73 -22.58 -36.67
CA LYS A 12 53.51 -22.54 -35.26
C LYS A 12 53.80 -23.89 -34.64
N HIS A 13 54.73 -23.93 -33.72
CA HIS A 13 54.88 -25.04 -32.78
C HIS A 13 53.65 -25.11 -31.92
N VAL A 14 52.87 -26.18 -32.00
CA VAL A 14 51.86 -26.57 -31.05
C VAL A 14 52.62 -27.17 -29.87
N SER A 15 52.78 -26.36 -28.80
CA SER A 15 53.28 -26.86 -27.53
C SER A 15 52.20 -27.78 -26.91
N SER A 16 52.55 -29.06 -26.72
CA SER A 16 51.74 -30.02 -26.00
C SER A 16 51.52 -29.51 -24.57
N VAL A 17 50.28 -29.18 -24.23
CA VAL A 17 49.90 -28.84 -22.83
C VAL A 17 50.05 -30.12 -22.01
N GLN A 18 50.91 -30.08 -21.01
CA GLN A 18 51.20 -31.23 -20.15
C GLN A 18 49.93 -31.70 -19.43
N PRO A 19 49.69 -33.03 -19.27
CA PRO A 19 48.50 -33.57 -18.66
C PRO A 19 48.26 -33.10 -17.19
N VAL A 20 49.29 -32.65 -16.49
CA VAL A 20 49.23 -32.09 -15.16
C VAL A 20 48.46 -30.76 -15.11
N THR A 21 48.59 -29.92 -16.14
CA THR A 21 47.87 -28.63 -16.25
C THR A 21 46.39 -28.84 -16.52
N MET A 22 46.01 -29.83 -17.30
CA MET A 22 44.61 -30.16 -17.54
C MET A 22 43.90 -30.70 -16.28
N ALA A 23 44.60 -31.55 -15.49
CA ALA A 23 44.06 -32.04 -14.22
C ALA A 23 43.86 -30.91 -13.21
N PHE A 24 44.74 -29.92 -13.18
CA PHE A 24 44.61 -28.75 -12.28
C PHE A 24 43.44 -27.86 -12.67
N PHE A 25 43.21 -27.64 -13.96
CA PHE A 25 42.07 -26.91 -14.48
C PHE A 25 40.75 -27.66 -14.22
N PHE A 26 40.74 -28.99 -14.31
CA PHE A 26 39.56 -29.79 -14.02
C PHE A 26 39.22 -29.81 -12.51
N LEU A 27 40.23 -29.89 -11.63
CA LEU A 27 40.06 -29.78 -10.20
C LEU A 27 39.62 -28.38 -9.76
N LEU A 28 40.18 -27.32 -10.40
CA LEU A 28 39.75 -25.92 -10.14
C LEU A 28 38.30 -25.68 -10.59
N LEU A 29 37.92 -26.26 -11.75
CA LEU A 29 36.54 -26.17 -12.26
C LEU A 29 35.55 -26.93 -11.35
N LEU A 30 35.95 -28.13 -10.86
CA LEU A 30 35.15 -28.86 -9.88
C LEU A 30 35.06 -28.14 -8.55
N PHE A 31 36.13 -27.45 -8.12
CA PHE A 31 36.09 -26.64 -6.87
C PHE A 31 35.24 -25.39 -7.05
N LEU A 32 35.28 -24.75 -8.22
CA LEU A 32 34.39 -23.63 -8.55
C LEU A 32 32.92 -24.05 -8.71
N LEU A 33 32.67 -25.23 -9.27
CA LEU A 33 31.34 -25.81 -9.34
C LEU A 33 30.84 -26.26 -7.96
N ALA A 34 31.69 -26.80 -7.08
CA ALA A 34 31.34 -27.12 -5.70
C ALA A 34 31.12 -25.85 -4.86
N ALA A 35 31.90 -24.79 -5.09
CA ALA A 35 31.71 -23.50 -4.45
C ALA A 35 30.45 -22.77 -4.97
N ALA A 36 30.07 -22.98 -6.23
CA ALA A 36 28.81 -22.47 -6.79
C ALA A 36 27.58 -23.22 -6.27
N HIS A 37 27.75 -24.48 -5.81
CA HIS A 37 26.68 -25.25 -5.14
C HIS A 37 26.70 -25.09 -3.62
N GLY A 38 27.69 -24.38 -3.07
CA GLY A 38 27.71 -23.91 -1.68
C GLY A 38 26.97 -22.60 -1.49
N ALA A 39 25.93 -22.34 -2.26
CA ALA A 39 24.95 -21.32 -1.89
C ALA A 39 24.50 -21.68 -0.48
N ALA A 40 24.73 -20.78 0.47
CA ALA A 40 24.16 -20.90 1.80
C ALA A 40 22.69 -21.32 1.63
N PRO A 41 22.19 -22.30 2.42
CA PRO A 41 20.81 -22.69 2.27
C PRO A 41 20.00 -21.41 2.37
N VAL A 42 19.36 -21.02 1.26
CA VAL A 42 18.25 -20.09 1.33
C VAL A 42 17.35 -20.76 2.35
N LEU A 43 17.20 -20.17 3.53
CA LEU A 43 16.28 -20.65 4.54
C LEU A 43 14.91 -20.59 3.88
N GLY A 44 14.59 -21.60 3.09
CA GLY A 44 13.32 -21.76 2.42
C GLY A 44 12.29 -22.02 3.48
N PHE A 45 11.38 -21.09 3.72
CA PHE A 45 10.20 -21.35 4.51
C PHE A 45 9.37 -22.41 3.78
N THR A 46 8.83 -23.35 4.55
CA THR A 46 7.89 -24.36 4.08
C THR A 46 6.51 -24.08 4.67
N ARG A 47 5.47 -24.70 4.16
CA ARG A 47 4.12 -24.54 4.70
C ARG A 47 4.05 -24.90 6.19
N SER A 48 4.86 -25.85 6.66
CA SER A 48 4.90 -26.28 8.06
C SER A 48 5.53 -25.27 9.03
N ASP A 49 6.19 -24.24 8.52
CA ASP A 49 6.74 -23.14 9.34
C ASP A 49 5.65 -22.12 9.74
N PHE A 50 4.44 -22.26 9.21
CA PHE A 50 3.29 -21.38 9.45
C PHE A 50 2.15 -22.15 10.12
N PRO A 51 1.31 -21.48 10.94
CA PRO A 51 0.09 -22.06 11.47
C PRO A 51 -0.77 -22.68 10.38
N GLN A 52 -1.54 -23.71 10.71
CA GLN A 52 -2.38 -24.41 9.72
C GLN A 52 -3.41 -23.50 9.09
N GLU A 53 -3.94 -22.56 9.87
CA GLU A 53 -4.93 -21.55 9.45
C GLU A 53 -4.32 -20.34 8.74
N PHE A 54 -2.99 -20.27 8.59
CA PHE A 54 -2.35 -19.17 7.88
C PHE A 54 -2.67 -19.24 6.39
N VAL A 55 -3.16 -18.13 5.83
CA VAL A 55 -3.60 -18.06 4.44
C VAL A 55 -2.60 -17.27 3.62
N PHE A 56 -2.13 -17.85 2.51
CA PHE A 56 -1.24 -17.19 1.55
C PHE A 56 -2.05 -16.57 0.42
N GLY A 57 -1.80 -15.29 0.13
CA GLY A 57 -2.55 -14.59 -0.89
C GLY A 57 -1.73 -13.53 -1.61
N ALA A 58 -2.37 -12.91 -2.60
CA ALA A 58 -1.84 -11.76 -3.31
C ALA A 58 -2.90 -10.65 -3.36
N ALA A 59 -2.47 -9.44 -3.74
CA ALA A 59 -3.37 -8.30 -3.85
C ALA A 59 -3.10 -7.45 -5.10
N THR A 60 -4.17 -6.85 -5.62
CA THR A 60 -4.14 -5.77 -6.61
C THR A 60 -5.10 -4.66 -6.20
N SER A 61 -5.09 -3.54 -6.93
CA SER A 61 -6.10 -2.51 -6.79
C SER A 61 -6.68 -2.09 -8.14
N ALA A 62 -7.91 -1.59 -8.15
CA ALA A 62 -8.66 -1.31 -9.37
C ALA A 62 -7.88 -0.42 -10.33
N TYR A 63 -7.44 0.75 -9.87
CA TYR A 63 -6.72 1.69 -10.74
C TYR A 63 -5.38 1.14 -11.26
N GLN A 64 -4.66 0.38 -10.44
CA GLN A 64 -3.34 -0.17 -10.80
C GLN A 64 -3.44 -1.38 -11.73
N TYR A 65 -4.61 -2.02 -11.84
CA TYR A 65 -4.74 -3.32 -12.47
C TYR A 65 -5.73 -3.37 -13.62
N GLU A 66 -6.94 -2.77 -13.46
CA GLU A 66 -8.06 -3.01 -14.37
C GLU A 66 -7.85 -2.45 -15.77
N GLY A 67 -7.38 -1.20 -15.89
CA GLY A 67 -7.44 -0.46 -17.15
C GLY A 67 -8.89 -0.21 -17.59
N ALA A 68 -9.14 -0.22 -18.91
CA ALA A 68 -10.47 -0.02 -19.48
C ALA A 68 -11.20 1.21 -18.91
N VAL A 69 -10.47 2.32 -18.77
CA VAL A 69 -10.91 3.49 -17.99
C VAL A 69 -12.09 4.25 -18.61
N ALA A 70 -12.31 4.08 -19.92
CA ALA A 70 -13.39 4.72 -20.66
C ALA A 70 -14.42 3.71 -21.20
N GLU A 71 -14.40 2.47 -20.70
CA GLU A 71 -15.24 1.41 -21.21
C GLU A 71 -16.44 1.13 -20.31
N ASP A 72 -17.52 0.61 -20.91
CA ASP A 72 -18.70 0.09 -20.25
C ASP A 72 -19.31 1.03 -19.21
N GLY A 73 -19.28 2.34 -19.49
CA GLY A 73 -19.93 3.35 -18.68
C GLY A 73 -19.18 3.76 -17.39
N ARG A 74 -17.91 3.35 -17.24
CA ARG A 74 -17.06 3.85 -16.16
C ARG A 74 -16.83 5.36 -16.32
N SER A 75 -16.92 6.13 -15.24
CA SER A 75 -16.57 7.54 -15.20
C SER A 75 -15.11 7.74 -14.73
N PRO A 76 -14.51 8.92 -14.98
CA PRO A 76 -13.20 9.21 -14.44
C PRO A 76 -13.16 9.15 -12.89
N SER A 77 -12.12 8.58 -12.36
CA SER A 77 -11.69 8.76 -10.97
C SER A 77 -10.71 9.94 -10.87
N VAL A 78 -10.41 10.38 -9.65
CA VAL A 78 -9.38 11.41 -9.41
C VAL A 78 -8.01 11.02 -9.97
N TRP A 79 -7.70 9.72 -10.03
CA TRP A 79 -6.46 9.24 -10.62
C TRP A 79 -6.42 9.35 -12.15
N ASP A 80 -7.54 9.10 -12.83
CA ASP A 80 -7.62 9.31 -14.27
C ASP A 80 -7.32 10.77 -14.63
N THR A 81 -8.01 11.70 -13.97
CA THR A 81 -7.80 13.14 -14.17
C THR A 81 -6.36 13.55 -13.85
N PHE A 82 -5.80 13.06 -12.76
CA PHE A 82 -4.45 13.40 -12.32
C PHE A 82 -3.38 12.92 -13.32
N THR A 83 -3.44 11.66 -13.74
CA THR A 83 -2.43 11.07 -14.61
C THR A 83 -2.55 11.56 -16.05
N GLN A 84 -3.77 11.68 -16.57
CA GLN A 84 -4.04 12.22 -17.91
C GLN A 84 -3.67 13.71 -18.02
N ALA A 85 -3.70 14.46 -16.91
CA ALA A 85 -3.11 15.80 -16.83
C ALA A 85 -1.57 15.81 -16.80
N GLY A 86 -0.93 14.63 -16.90
CA GLY A 86 0.53 14.47 -16.93
C GLY A 86 1.20 14.81 -15.60
N LYS A 87 0.55 14.56 -14.46
CA LYS A 87 1.10 14.82 -13.13
C LYS A 87 2.11 13.76 -12.68
N MET A 88 2.06 12.54 -13.24
CA MET A 88 3.10 11.54 -12.99
C MET A 88 4.44 11.98 -13.58
N SER A 89 5.54 11.69 -12.90
CA SER A 89 6.89 12.11 -13.32
C SER A 89 7.30 11.51 -14.68
N ASP A 90 6.88 10.28 -14.95
CA ASP A 90 7.12 9.54 -16.19
C ASP A 90 5.99 9.69 -17.22
N LYS A 91 4.96 10.49 -16.89
CA LYS A 91 3.76 10.69 -17.72
C LYS A 91 2.94 9.43 -17.95
N SER A 92 3.12 8.40 -17.16
CA SER A 92 2.31 7.18 -17.22
C SER A 92 0.86 7.45 -16.82
N THR A 93 -0.05 6.62 -17.34
CA THR A 93 -1.48 6.60 -17.00
C THR A 93 -1.90 5.19 -16.64
N GLY A 94 -3.04 5.04 -15.96
CA GLY A 94 -3.67 3.75 -15.69
C GLY A 94 -4.63 3.29 -16.79
N ASP A 95 -4.65 3.92 -17.96
CA ASP A 95 -5.69 3.73 -18.98
C ASP A 95 -5.80 2.26 -19.45
N VAL A 96 -4.66 1.58 -19.54
CA VAL A 96 -4.58 0.15 -19.87
C VAL A 96 -4.15 -0.67 -18.65
N ALA A 97 -3.23 -0.16 -17.83
CA ALA A 97 -2.67 -0.83 -16.65
C ALA A 97 -2.20 -2.27 -16.99
N ALA A 98 -2.65 -3.28 -16.22
CA ALA A 98 -2.43 -4.69 -16.53
C ALA A 98 -3.55 -5.30 -17.40
N ASP A 99 -4.52 -4.49 -17.82
CA ASP A 99 -5.67 -4.91 -18.62
C ASP A 99 -6.53 -6.00 -17.92
N GLY A 100 -6.56 -5.92 -16.59
CA GLY A 100 -7.24 -6.90 -15.76
C GLY A 100 -8.75 -6.95 -15.99
N TYR A 101 -9.35 -5.84 -16.45
CA TYR A 101 -10.77 -5.82 -16.83
C TYR A 101 -11.10 -6.89 -17.87
N HIS A 102 -10.22 -7.10 -18.85
CA HIS A 102 -10.40 -8.10 -19.91
C HIS A 102 -9.75 -9.45 -19.57
N LYS A 103 -8.68 -9.47 -18.77
CA LYS A 103 -7.81 -10.63 -18.55
C LYS A 103 -7.98 -11.33 -17.21
N TYR A 104 -8.95 -10.92 -16.39
CA TYR A 104 -9.12 -11.48 -15.03
C TYR A 104 -9.19 -13.02 -14.99
N LYS A 105 -9.70 -13.68 -16.03
CA LYS A 105 -9.76 -15.16 -16.09
C LYS A 105 -8.39 -15.79 -16.23
N ASP A 106 -7.53 -15.20 -17.06
CA ASP A 106 -6.15 -15.66 -17.23
C ASP A 106 -5.36 -15.44 -15.94
N ASP A 107 -5.61 -14.31 -15.26
CA ASP A 107 -4.98 -13.99 -13.98
C ASP A 107 -5.46 -14.91 -12.85
N VAL A 108 -6.75 -15.23 -12.77
CA VAL A 108 -7.27 -16.22 -11.80
C VAL A 108 -6.67 -17.60 -12.08
N LYS A 109 -6.53 -17.98 -13.35
CA LYS A 109 -5.84 -19.22 -13.71
C LYS A 109 -4.39 -19.22 -13.20
N LEU A 110 -3.65 -18.12 -13.34
CA LEU A 110 -2.30 -17.97 -12.80
C LEU A 110 -2.27 -18.11 -11.28
N MET A 111 -3.25 -17.54 -10.57
CA MET A 111 -3.39 -17.69 -9.11
C MET A 111 -3.58 -19.16 -8.72
N VAL A 112 -4.42 -19.89 -9.45
CA VAL A 112 -4.60 -21.34 -9.27
C VAL A 112 -3.31 -22.11 -9.50
N ASP A 113 -2.63 -21.84 -10.63
CA ASP A 113 -1.39 -22.51 -11.01
C ASP A 113 -0.25 -22.24 -9.98
N THR A 114 -0.31 -21.14 -9.25
CA THR A 114 0.63 -20.77 -8.17
C THR A 114 0.15 -21.14 -6.76
N ASN A 115 -0.99 -21.83 -6.65
CA ASN A 115 -1.59 -22.26 -5.38
C ASN A 115 -1.86 -21.11 -4.40
N LEU A 116 -2.33 -19.96 -4.89
CA LEU A 116 -2.80 -18.88 -4.01
C LEU A 116 -4.11 -19.28 -3.32
N GLU A 117 -4.15 -19.09 -1.99
CA GLU A 117 -5.32 -19.42 -1.16
C GLU A 117 -6.32 -18.27 -1.07
N ALA A 118 -5.85 -17.02 -1.22
CA ALA A 118 -6.68 -15.82 -1.16
C ALA A 118 -6.24 -14.76 -2.16
N TYR A 119 -7.21 -13.94 -2.59
CA TYR A 119 -6.95 -12.79 -3.43
C TYR A 119 -7.69 -11.56 -2.91
N ARG A 120 -6.94 -10.45 -2.73
CA ARG A 120 -7.47 -9.14 -2.33
C ARG A 120 -7.44 -8.19 -3.52
N PHE A 121 -8.55 -7.56 -3.82
CA PHE A 121 -8.65 -6.53 -4.87
C PHE A 121 -9.58 -5.40 -4.43
N SER A 122 -9.48 -4.24 -5.07
CA SER A 122 -10.42 -3.15 -4.82
C SER A 122 -11.50 -3.06 -5.88
N ILE A 123 -12.64 -2.50 -5.50
CA ILE A 123 -13.72 -2.16 -6.43
C ILE A 123 -13.53 -0.70 -6.85
N SER A 124 -13.46 -0.43 -8.16
CA SER A 124 -13.52 0.93 -8.68
C SER A 124 -14.91 1.53 -8.44
N TRP A 125 -14.99 2.47 -7.51
CA TRP A 125 -16.22 3.20 -7.24
C TRP A 125 -16.77 3.84 -8.52
N SER A 126 -15.91 4.46 -9.33
CA SER A 126 -16.25 5.05 -10.63
C SER A 126 -16.77 4.06 -11.65
N ARG A 127 -16.42 2.77 -11.58
CA ARG A 127 -16.93 1.73 -12.44
C ARG A 127 -18.29 1.23 -11.97
N LEU A 128 -18.44 1.08 -10.66
CA LEU A 128 -19.67 0.53 -10.08
C LEU A 128 -20.80 1.58 -10.00
N ILE A 129 -20.47 2.81 -9.59
CA ILE A 129 -21.41 3.94 -9.48
C ILE A 129 -20.77 5.19 -10.12
N PRO A 130 -20.90 5.37 -11.44
CA PRO A 130 -20.18 6.39 -12.20
C PRO A 130 -20.37 7.83 -11.71
N ASN A 131 -21.54 8.16 -11.20
CA ASN A 131 -21.83 9.49 -10.62
C ASN A 131 -21.47 9.61 -9.13
N GLY A 132 -20.73 8.64 -8.58
CA GLY A 132 -20.41 8.58 -7.16
C GLY A 132 -21.57 8.20 -6.26
N ARG A 133 -22.79 8.41 -6.71
CA ARG A 133 -24.06 8.08 -6.04
C ARG A 133 -25.16 7.73 -7.03
N GLY A 134 -26.25 7.14 -6.56
CA GLY A 134 -27.45 6.84 -7.35
C GLY A 134 -27.34 5.52 -8.10
N ALA A 135 -27.56 5.53 -9.42
CA ALA A 135 -27.69 4.31 -10.20
C ALA A 135 -26.39 3.50 -10.28
N VAL A 136 -26.52 2.19 -10.07
CA VAL A 136 -25.44 1.22 -10.27
C VAL A 136 -25.26 0.98 -11.77
N ASN A 137 -24.03 0.98 -12.24
CA ASN A 137 -23.67 0.64 -13.61
C ASN A 137 -23.77 -0.88 -13.81
N PRO A 138 -24.69 -1.36 -14.68
CA PRO A 138 -24.89 -2.80 -14.87
C PRO A 138 -23.64 -3.54 -15.35
N LYS A 139 -22.81 -2.89 -16.18
CA LYS A 139 -21.57 -3.48 -16.70
C LYS A 139 -20.48 -3.58 -15.65
N GLY A 140 -20.35 -2.57 -14.81
CA GLY A 140 -19.46 -2.63 -13.66
C GLY A 140 -19.86 -3.70 -12.66
N LEU A 141 -21.17 -3.82 -12.39
CA LEU A 141 -21.72 -4.88 -11.55
C LEU A 141 -21.46 -6.28 -12.14
N GLU A 142 -21.68 -6.46 -13.44
CA GLU A 142 -21.41 -7.70 -14.15
C GLU A 142 -19.94 -8.11 -14.05
N TYR A 143 -19.01 -7.18 -14.27
CA TYR A 143 -17.57 -7.43 -14.17
C TYR A 143 -17.16 -7.97 -12.78
N TYR A 144 -17.55 -7.28 -11.70
CA TYR A 144 -17.19 -7.71 -10.35
C TYR A 144 -17.87 -9.02 -9.96
N ASN A 145 -19.10 -9.26 -10.37
CA ASN A 145 -19.75 -10.56 -10.17
C ASN A 145 -18.99 -11.67 -10.88
N ASN A 146 -18.56 -11.45 -12.11
CA ASN A 146 -17.80 -12.44 -12.88
C ASN A 146 -16.43 -12.73 -12.24
N LEU A 147 -15.68 -11.70 -11.81
CA LEU A 147 -14.40 -11.88 -11.13
C LEU A 147 -14.58 -12.65 -9.81
N ILE A 148 -15.53 -12.26 -8.98
CA ILE A 148 -15.81 -12.92 -7.70
C ILE A 148 -16.23 -14.38 -7.90
N ASN A 149 -17.11 -14.65 -8.86
CA ASN A 149 -17.54 -15.99 -9.17
C ASN A 149 -16.39 -16.88 -9.66
N GLU A 150 -15.51 -16.35 -10.52
CA GLU A 150 -14.33 -17.06 -10.99
C GLU A 150 -13.40 -17.44 -9.84
N LEU A 151 -13.12 -16.52 -8.92
CA LEU A 151 -12.29 -16.78 -7.73
C LEU A 151 -12.92 -17.87 -6.84
N VAL A 152 -14.21 -17.73 -6.51
CA VAL A 152 -14.93 -18.68 -5.65
C VAL A 152 -15.02 -20.07 -6.30
N GLN A 153 -15.25 -20.15 -7.61
CA GLN A 153 -15.29 -21.41 -8.35
C GLN A 153 -13.97 -22.19 -8.24
N HIS A 154 -12.85 -21.47 -8.14
CA HIS A 154 -11.52 -22.05 -7.97
C HIS A 154 -11.08 -22.22 -6.50
N GLY A 155 -11.98 -21.95 -5.54
CA GLY A 155 -11.70 -22.10 -4.11
C GLY A 155 -10.79 -21.02 -3.54
N ILE A 156 -10.56 -19.91 -4.24
CA ILE A 156 -9.77 -18.79 -3.79
C ILE A 156 -10.63 -17.90 -2.88
N GLN A 157 -10.15 -17.65 -1.66
CA GLN A 157 -10.84 -16.79 -0.69
C GLN A 157 -10.86 -15.34 -1.19
N VAL A 158 -12.03 -14.73 -1.19
CA VAL A 158 -12.22 -13.38 -1.71
C VAL A 158 -12.10 -12.33 -0.61
N HIS A 159 -11.16 -11.40 -0.78
CA HIS A 159 -10.98 -10.20 0.01
C HIS A 159 -11.26 -8.97 -0.86
N VAL A 160 -12.15 -8.09 -0.44
CA VAL A 160 -12.50 -6.89 -1.20
C VAL A 160 -12.14 -5.62 -0.43
N MET A 161 -11.45 -4.70 -1.11
CA MET A 161 -11.27 -3.33 -0.66
C MET A 161 -12.33 -2.43 -1.30
N LEU A 162 -13.01 -1.61 -0.53
CA LEU A 162 -13.99 -0.66 -1.05
C LEU A 162 -13.32 0.57 -1.67
N SER A 163 -12.18 1.01 -1.13
CA SER A 163 -11.43 2.15 -1.68
C SER A 163 -9.93 1.92 -1.56
N HIS A 164 -9.22 2.15 -2.65
CA HIS A 164 -7.76 2.15 -2.70
C HIS A 164 -7.27 3.40 -3.45
N LEU A 165 -7.26 4.54 -2.75
CA LEU A 165 -6.81 5.85 -3.24
C LEU A 165 -7.61 6.44 -4.41
N ASP A 166 -8.57 5.73 -4.95
CA ASP A 166 -9.41 6.12 -6.07
C ASP A 166 -10.85 6.39 -5.61
N PHE A 167 -11.42 7.46 -6.07
CA PHE A 167 -12.84 7.79 -5.93
C PHE A 167 -13.29 8.62 -7.13
N PRO A 168 -14.60 8.69 -7.42
CA PRO A 168 -15.10 9.41 -8.60
C PRO A 168 -14.71 10.88 -8.62
N GLN A 169 -14.17 11.36 -9.75
CA GLN A 169 -13.78 12.76 -9.95
C GLN A 169 -14.94 13.73 -9.66
N VAL A 170 -16.16 13.35 -10.02
CA VAL A 170 -17.36 14.18 -9.79
C VAL A 170 -17.56 14.54 -8.32
N LEU A 171 -17.14 13.70 -7.38
CA LEU A 171 -17.23 13.99 -5.95
C LEU A 171 -16.14 14.96 -5.48
N ASP A 172 -14.99 14.94 -6.14
CA ASP A 172 -13.95 15.95 -5.92
C ASP A 172 -14.38 17.30 -6.47
N ASP A 173 -14.91 17.33 -7.68
CA ASP A 173 -15.41 18.55 -8.33
C ASP A 173 -16.56 19.19 -7.55
N GLU A 174 -17.46 18.40 -6.97
CA GLU A 174 -18.63 18.93 -6.27
C GLU A 174 -18.29 19.48 -4.88
N TYR A 175 -17.45 18.77 -4.11
CA TYR A 175 -17.21 19.12 -2.70
C TYR A 175 -15.80 18.81 -2.18
N ALA A 176 -14.83 18.63 -3.07
CA ALA A 176 -13.43 18.33 -2.75
C ALA A 176 -13.23 16.97 -2.01
N GLY A 177 -14.02 15.96 -2.37
CA GLY A 177 -13.84 14.60 -1.94
C GLY A 177 -13.68 14.43 -0.41
N TRP A 178 -12.56 13.84 0.01
CA TRP A 178 -12.30 13.57 1.44
C TRP A 178 -12.18 14.81 2.34
N LEU A 179 -12.14 16.02 1.79
CA LEU A 179 -12.15 17.25 2.60
C LEU A 179 -13.54 17.62 3.11
N SER A 180 -14.58 17.04 2.55
CA SER A 180 -15.96 17.30 2.96
C SER A 180 -16.55 16.12 3.74
N PRO A 181 -17.29 16.35 4.81
CA PRO A 181 -18.02 15.30 5.51
C PRO A 181 -19.12 14.62 4.67
N LYS A 182 -19.53 15.21 3.55
CA LYS A 182 -20.49 14.60 2.60
C LYS A 182 -20.00 13.26 2.06
N ILE A 183 -18.67 13.09 1.90
CA ILE A 183 -18.08 11.85 1.41
C ILE A 183 -18.44 10.64 2.29
N VAL A 184 -18.70 10.86 3.59
CA VAL A 184 -19.04 9.78 4.53
C VAL A 184 -20.38 9.14 4.13
N GLU A 185 -21.37 9.94 3.77
CA GLU A 185 -22.68 9.44 3.33
C GLU A 185 -22.58 8.74 1.96
N ASP A 186 -21.90 9.36 1.01
CA ASP A 186 -21.71 8.80 -0.33
C ASP A 186 -20.91 7.49 -0.29
N PHE A 187 -19.84 7.43 0.51
CA PHE A 187 -19.06 6.21 0.71
C PHE A 187 -19.87 5.11 1.39
N THR A 188 -20.69 5.45 2.36
CA THR A 188 -21.57 4.50 3.05
C THR A 188 -22.61 3.92 2.08
N ALA A 189 -23.17 4.74 1.20
CA ALA A 189 -24.11 4.30 0.16
C ALA A 189 -23.42 3.39 -0.88
N PHE A 190 -22.20 3.70 -1.29
CA PHE A 190 -21.37 2.82 -2.14
C PHE A 190 -21.08 1.49 -1.45
N ALA A 191 -20.69 1.52 -0.18
CA ALA A 191 -20.46 0.32 0.62
C ALA A 191 -21.72 -0.55 0.74
N ASP A 192 -22.91 0.06 0.93
CA ASP A 192 -24.20 -0.67 0.96
C ASP A 192 -24.44 -1.45 -0.33
N VAL A 193 -24.15 -0.85 -1.48
CA VAL A 193 -24.24 -1.55 -2.79
C VAL A 193 -23.28 -2.74 -2.82
N CYS A 194 -22.01 -2.54 -2.44
CA CYS A 194 -21.02 -3.63 -2.47
C CYS A 194 -21.40 -4.78 -1.53
N PHE A 195 -21.83 -4.49 -0.31
CA PHE A 195 -22.26 -5.51 0.65
C PHE A 195 -23.48 -6.28 0.16
N ARG A 196 -24.44 -5.59 -0.43
CA ARG A 196 -25.65 -6.22 -0.95
C ARG A 196 -25.38 -7.13 -2.14
N GLU A 197 -24.54 -6.67 -3.08
CA GLU A 197 -24.35 -7.36 -4.37
C GLU A 197 -23.31 -8.49 -4.30
N PHE A 198 -22.34 -8.42 -3.37
CA PHE A 198 -21.18 -9.32 -3.36
C PHE A 198 -20.97 -10.04 -2.03
N GLY A 199 -21.61 -9.59 -0.96
CA GLY A 199 -21.27 -10.02 0.39
C GLY A 199 -21.58 -11.48 0.72
N ASP A 200 -22.37 -12.16 -0.08
CA ASP A 200 -22.62 -13.60 0.01
C ASP A 200 -21.37 -14.45 -0.32
N ARG A 201 -20.38 -13.87 -1.01
CA ARG A 201 -19.16 -14.53 -1.49
C ARG A 201 -17.86 -13.89 -0.97
N VAL A 202 -17.92 -12.75 -0.33
CA VAL A 202 -16.76 -12.03 0.20
C VAL A 202 -16.50 -12.41 1.66
N SER A 203 -15.31 -12.94 1.95
CA SER A 203 -14.91 -13.35 3.30
C SER A 203 -14.51 -12.17 4.17
N TYR A 204 -13.82 -11.18 3.58
CA TYR A 204 -13.30 -10.03 4.31
C TYR A 204 -13.43 -8.74 3.50
N TRP A 205 -13.85 -7.69 4.19
CA TRP A 205 -13.99 -6.34 3.65
C TRP A 205 -12.94 -5.41 4.25
N THR A 206 -12.07 -4.87 3.44
CA THR A 206 -11.26 -3.71 3.81
C THR A 206 -12.02 -2.46 3.34
N THR A 207 -12.40 -1.60 4.24
CA THR A 207 -13.15 -0.40 3.85
C THR A 207 -12.28 0.58 3.06
N ILE A 208 -11.13 0.94 3.62
CA ILE A 208 -10.16 1.87 3.01
C ILE A 208 -8.77 1.28 3.16
N ASP A 209 -8.02 1.27 2.08
CA ASP A 209 -6.61 0.90 2.09
C ASP A 209 -5.75 2.15 2.28
N GLU A 210 -4.84 2.10 3.23
CA GLU A 210 -3.84 3.13 3.55
C GLU A 210 -4.40 4.57 3.68
N PRO A 211 -5.38 4.84 4.54
CA PRO A 211 -5.91 6.20 4.69
C PRO A 211 -4.85 7.22 5.13
N ASN A 212 -3.82 6.80 5.87
CA ASN A 212 -2.69 7.64 6.24
C ASN A 212 -1.85 8.04 5.02
N VAL A 213 -1.57 7.12 4.11
CA VAL A 213 -0.84 7.40 2.85
C VAL A 213 -1.70 8.24 1.92
N SER A 214 -2.99 7.92 1.80
CA SER A 214 -3.94 8.72 1.04
C SER A 214 -3.97 10.17 1.51
N ALA A 215 -4.10 10.39 2.82
CA ALA A 215 -4.13 11.73 3.39
C ALA A 215 -2.85 12.52 3.11
N LEU A 216 -1.67 11.89 3.25
CA LEU A 216 -0.39 12.56 3.02
C LEU A 216 -0.09 12.75 1.54
N GLY A 217 -0.22 11.70 0.75
CA GLY A 217 0.09 11.74 -0.68
C GLY A 217 -0.80 12.68 -1.47
N SER A 218 -2.07 12.76 -1.09
CA SER A 218 -3.08 13.51 -1.81
C SER A 218 -3.27 14.95 -1.34
N TYR A 219 -3.08 15.22 -0.04
CA TYR A 219 -3.48 16.47 0.61
C TYR A 219 -2.36 17.20 1.37
N ASP A 220 -1.15 16.59 1.47
CA ASP A 220 0.02 17.24 2.07
C ASP A 220 1.10 17.53 1.03
N ASN A 221 1.57 16.50 0.32
CA ASN A 221 2.74 16.61 -0.56
C ASN A 221 2.39 16.55 -2.07
N ALA A 222 1.15 16.30 -2.44
CA ALA A 222 0.67 16.20 -3.84
C ALA A 222 1.37 15.12 -4.69
N LEU A 223 1.86 14.05 -4.06
CA LEU A 223 2.42 12.90 -4.76
C LEU A 223 1.32 12.10 -5.47
N PHE A 224 0.11 12.09 -4.90
CA PHE A 224 -1.04 11.33 -5.35
C PHE A 224 -2.23 12.23 -5.72
N ALA A 225 -3.14 11.68 -6.50
CA ALA A 225 -4.41 12.34 -6.83
C ALA A 225 -5.24 12.64 -5.56
N PRO A 226 -5.91 13.78 -5.49
CA PRO A 226 -6.08 14.82 -6.51
C PRO A 226 -4.92 15.81 -6.61
N GLY A 227 -3.86 15.68 -5.80
CA GLY A 227 -2.63 16.48 -5.96
C GLY A 227 -2.71 17.87 -5.31
N ARG A 228 -3.07 17.92 -4.02
CA ARG A 228 -3.22 19.15 -3.25
C ARG A 228 -2.05 19.33 -2.29
N CYS A 229 -1.49 20.54 -2.27
CA CYS A 229 -0.48 20.96 -1.30
C CYS A 229 -0.38 22.48 -1.20
N SER A 230 0.44 23.00 -0.31
CA SER A 230 0.74 24.41 -0.18
C SER A 230 2.24 24.66 0.07
N ASN A 231 2.76 25.81 -0.41
CA ASN A 231 4.12 26.23 -0.12
C ASN A 231 4.35 26.43 1.40
N PRO A 232 5.55 26.06 1.92
CA PRO A 232 6.72 25.50 1.23
C PRO A 232 6.69 23.96 1.12
N PHE A 233 5.60 23.32 1.50
CA PHE A 233 5.40 21.88 1.53
C PHE A 233 5.02 21.35 0.15
N GLY A 234 5.09 20.05 -0.02
CA GLY A 234 4.79 19.41 -1.29
C GLY A 234 6.02 19.20 -2.17
N ILE A 235 5.92 18.16 -2.99
CA ILE A 235 6.97 17.77 -3.95
C ILE A 235 6.78 18.43 -5.32
N THR A 236 5.62 19.07 -5.54
CA THR A 236 5.29 19.77 -6.76
C THR A 236 4.85 21.21 -6.43
N ASN A 237 4.88 22.08 -7.41
CA ASN A 237 4.37 23.43 -7.24
C ASN A 237 2.82 23.41 -7.29
N CYS A 238 2.18 23.26 -6.14
CA CYS A 238 0.73 23.22 -6.04
C CYS A 238 0.12 24.61 -6.14
N THR A 239 -1.00 24.69 -6.83
CA THR A 239 -1.83 25.89 -6.92
C THR A 239 -3.06 25.84 -6.00
N VAL A 240 -3.37 24.67 -5.46
CA VAL A 240 -4.54 24.39 -4.60
C VAL A 240 -4.13 23.47 -3.46
N GLY A 241 -4.61 23.77 -2.27
CA GLY A 241 -4.44 22.95 -1.10
C GLY A 241 -3.89 23.70 0.11
N ASN A 242 -3.88 23.00 1.26
CA ASN A 242 -3.31 23.48 2.51
C ASN A 242 -2.70 22.31 3.28
N SER A 243 -1.41 22.06 3.08
CA SER A 243 -0.65 20.96 3.69
C SER A 243 -0.67 20.98 5.22
N THR A 244 -0.97 22.13 5.82
CA THR A 244 -0.99 22.23 7.30
C THR A 244 -2.26 21.69 7.94
N VAL A 245 -3.36 21.50 7.17
CA VAL A 245 -4.69 21.17 7.69
C VAL A 245 -5.37 20.06 6.91
N GLU A 246 -5.31 20.10 5.58
CA GLU A 246 -6.09 19.19 4.72
C GLU A 246 -5.80 17.70 4.96
N PRO A 247 -4.55 17.23 5.19
CA PRO A 247 -4.31 15.81 5.44
C PRO A 247 -5.03 15.32 6.70
N TYR A 248 -5.12 16.15 7.73
CA TYR A 248 -5.83 15.80 8.96
C TYR A 248 -7.35 15.74 8.77
N ILE A 249 -7.92 16.65 7.97
CA ILE A 249 -9.35 16.65 7.63
C ILE A 249 -9.69 15.41 6.79
N ALA A 250 -8.87 15.10 5.78
CA ALA A 250 -9.09 13.96 4.91
C ALA A 250 -9.07 12.63 5.70
N ALA A 251 -8.04 12.43 6.54
CA ALA A 251 -7.96 11.24 7.39
C ALA A 251 -9.13 11.14 8.37
N HIS A 252 -9.55 12.26 8.95
CA HIS A 252 -10.71 12.29 9.86
C HIS A 252 -11.98 11.80 9.15
N ASN A 253 -12.27 12.30 7.94
CA ASN A 253 -13.43 11.88 7.17
C ASN A 253 -13.31 10.42 6.70
N MET A 254 -12.10 9.93 6.39
CA MET A 254 -11.85 8.51 6.08
C MET A 254 -12.16 7.61 7.28
N ILE A 255 -11.73 8.00 8.48
CA ILE A 255 -12.04 7.25 9.72
C ILE A 255 -13.56 7.22 9.97
N LEU A 256 -14.25 8.34 9.78
CA LEU A 256 -15.71 8.40 9.92
C LEU A 256 -16.43 7.55 8.87
N ALA A 257 -15.95 7.58 7.62
CA ALA A 257 -16.50 6.77 6.52
C ALA A 257 -16.30 5.26 6.77
N HIS A 258 -15.10 4.87 7.22
CA HIS A 258 -14.82 3.51 7.69
C HIS A 258 -15.81 3.06 8.76
N ALA A 259 -15.97 3.87 9.80
CA ALA A 259 -16.85 3.55 10.92
C ALA A 259 -18.32 3.44 10.50
N SER A 260 -18.78 4.34 9.63
CA SER A 260 -20.13 4.32 9.09
C SER A 260 -20.41 3.05 8.27
N ALA A 261 -19.50 2.72 7.33
CA ALA A 261 -19.62 1.51 6.52
C ALA A 261 -19.56 0.22 7.37
N THR A 262 -18.67 0.19 8.37
CA THR A 262 -18.56 -0.96 9.29
C THR A 262 -19.82 -1.19 10.09
N ARG A 263 -20.41 -0.13 10.62
CA ARG A 263 -21.67 -0.25 11.37
C ARG A 263 -22.81 -0.70 10.47
N LEU A 264 -22.92 -0.11 9.29
CA LEU A 264 -23.91 -0.55 8.29
C LEU A 264 -23.76 -2.05 8.00
N TYR A 265 -22.54 -2.54 7.79
CA TYR A 265 -22.27 -3.95 7.54
C TYR A 265 -22.75 -4.83 8.69
N ARG A 266 -22.34 -4.48 9.92
CA ARG A 266 -22.69 -5.23 11.13
C ARG A 266 -24.20 -5.26 11.40
N GLU A 267 -24.87 -4.14 11.20
CA GLU A 267 -26.31 -4.01 11.47
C GLU A 267 -27.16 -4.74 10.42
N LYS A 268 -26.76 -4.69 9.16
CA LYS A 268 -27.61 -5.11 8.06
C LYS A 268 -27.20 -6.44 7.40
N TYR A 269 -25.91 -6.77 7.37
CA TYR A 269 -25.38 -7.82 6.53
C TYR A 269 -24.61 -8.92 7.27
N GLN A 270 -23.80 -8.59 8.25
CA GLN A 270 -22.81 -9.50 8.86
C GLN A 270 -23.45 -10.78 9.41
N ALA A 271 -24.64 -10.69 10.03
CA ALA A 271 -25.32 -11.85 10.60
C ALA A 271 -25.65 -12.92 9.53
N ALA A 272 -25.99 -12.51 8.31
CA ALA A 272 -26.29 -13.39 7.20
C ALA A 272 -25.04 -13.83 6.40
N GLN A 273 -24.14 -12.88 6.14
CA GLN A 273 -22.98 -13.08 5.25
C GLN A 273 -21.76 -13.67 5.96
N LYS A 274 -21.63 -13.51 7.29
CA LYS A 274 -20.57 -14.08 8.11
C LYS A 274 -19.16 -13.55 7.81
N GLY A 275 -19.03 -12.48 7.01
CA GLY A 275 -17.74 -11.87 6.69
C GLY A 275 -17.19 -11.01 7.82
N GLY A 276 -15.91 -10.70 7.75
CA GLY A 276 -15.23 -9.73 8.62
C GLY A 276 -15.05 -8.38 7.94
N VAL A 277 -15.04 -7.29 8.70
CA VAL A 277 -14.77 -5.94 8.19
C VAL A 277 -13.62 -5.28 8.96
N GLY A 278 -12.67 -4.69 8.22
CA GLY A 278 -11.50 -4.04 8.79
C GLY A 278 -11.00 -2.88 7.94
N ILE A 279 -9.81 -2.43 8.27
CA ILE A 279 -9.09 -1.36 7.57
C ILE A 279 -7.64 -1.78 7.38
N ASN A 280 -7.02 -1.35 6.29
CA ASN A 280 -5.59 -1.54 6.10
C ASN A 280 -4.86 -0.23 6.32
N VAL A 281 -3.72 -0.31 7.01
CA VAL A 281 -2.90 0.86 7.32
C VAL A 281 -1.48 0.63 6.83
N TYR A 282 -0.92 1.60 6.12
CA TYR A 282 0.50 1.61 5.87
C TYR A 282 1.26 1.72 7.18
N SER A 283 2.29 0.89 7.32
CA SER A 283 3.17 0.92 8.48
C SER A 283 4.62 0.70 8.06
N SER A 284 5.52 1.37 8.75
CA SER A 284 6.93 1.04 8.78
C SER A 284 7.38 1.02 10.23
N TRP A 285 8.25 0.08 10.58
CA TRP A 285 8.76 -0.01 11.93
C TRP A 285 9.84 1.05 12.18
N SER A 286 9.87 1.64 13.36
CA SER A 286 10.86 2.63 13.75
C SER A 286 11.78 2.10 14.85
N TYR A 287 13.10 2.29 14.65
CA TYR A 287 14.11 2.06 15.66
C TYR A 287 14.67 3.40 16.13
N PRO A 288 14.91 3.57 17.44
CA PRO A 288 15.63 4.76 17.92
C PRO A 288 17.06 4.75 17.38
N MET A 289 17.54 5.90 16.90
CA MET A 289 18.91 6.03 16.39
C MET A 289 19.93 5.76 17.49
N THR A 290 19.66 6.23 18.70
CA THR A 290 20.47 5.98 19.90
C THR A 290 19.58 5.41 21.01
N ASN A 291 20.20 4.93 22.09
CA ASN A 291 19.47 4.44 23.26
C ASN A 291 19.12 5.58 24.25
N SER A 292 19.20 6.85 23.81
CA SER A 292 18.77 7.97 24.64
C SER A 292 17.23 7.98 24.76
N ASP A 293 16.72 8.43 25.91
CA ASP A 293 15.27 8.50 26.14
C ASP A 293 14.56 9.33 25.09
N VAL A 294 15.17 10.41 24.59
CA VAL A 294 14.58 11.28 23.56
C VAL A 294 14.41 10.58 22.22
N ASP A 295 15.39 9.75 21.82
CA ASP A 295 15.27 8.97 20.57
C ASP A 295 14.30 7.78 20.73
N VAL A 296 14.23 7.17 21.90
CA VAL A 296 13.25 6.13 22.22
C VAL A 296 11.82 6.70 22.16
N GLU A 297 11.61 7.87 22.76
CA GLU A 297 10.32 8.56 22.67
C GLU A 297 10.02 9.05 21.23
N ALA A 298 11.04 9.43 20.44
CA ALA A 298 10.87 9.74 19.02
C ALA A 298 10.39 8.51 18.23
N ALA A 299 10.90 7.32 18.53
CA ALA A 299 10.46 6.08 17.87
C ALA A 299 9.02 5.74 18.19
N LYS A 300 8.56 5.91 19.43
CA LYS A 300 7.15 5.76 19.82
C LYS A 300 6.27 6.80 19.11
N ARG A 301 6.67 8.06 19.14
CA ARG A 301 5.96 9.16 18.47
C ARG A 301 5.82 8.94 16.97
N TYR A 302 6.84 8.33 16.33
CA TYR A 302 6.73 7.91 14.93
C TYR A 302 5.57 6.93 14.72
N LEU A 303 5.48 5.90 15.56
CA LEU A 303 4.39 4.93 15.47
C LEU A 303 3.02 5.54 15.76
N ASP A 304 2.93 6.46 16.72
CA ASP A 304 1.70 7.20 17.01
C ASP A 304 1.22 8.03 15.81
N PHE A 305 2.12 8.67 15.08
CA PHE A 305 1.77 9.44 13.89
C PHE A 305 1.44 8.54 12.70
N VAL A 306 2.27 7.53 12.41
CA VAL A 306 2.10 6.71 11.19
C VAL A 306 0.96 5.71 11.35
N PHE A 307 0.86 5.06 12.47
CA PHE A 307 -0.03 3.95 12.75
C PHE A 307 -1.18 4.35 13.70
N GLY A 308 -0.81 4.96 14.83
CA GLY A 308 -1.76 5.41 15.84
C GLY A 308 -2.76 6.43 15.33
N TRP A 309 -2.37 7.30 14.40
CA TRP A 309 -3.25 8.29 13.76
C TRP A 309 -4.56 7.69 13.27
N ILE A 310 -4.52 6.50 12.68
CA ILE A 310 -5.70 5.81 12.14
C ILE A 310 -6.27 4.82 13.15
N LEU A 311 -5.41 4.03 13.82
CA LEU A 311 -5.89 2.91 14.63
C LEU A 311 -6.31 3.32 16.04
N GLU A 312 -5.65 4.29 16.68
CA GLU A 312 -6.02 4.70 18.03
C GLU A 312 -7.48 5.16 18.12
N PRO A 313 -8.02 5.97 17.19
CA PRO A 313 -9.45 6.27 17.15
C PRO A 313 -10.35 5.04 17.09
N LEU A 314 -9.96 4.01 16.36
CA LEU A 314 -10.75 2.79 16.23
C LEU A 314 -10.75 1.94 17.51
N VAL A 315 -9.72 2.06 18.34
CA VAL A 315 -9.54 1.33 19.59
C VAL A 315 -10.10 2.13 20.78
N SER A 316 -9.65 3.38 20.92
CA SER A 316 -9.95 4.23 22.09
C SER A 316 -11.12 5.20 21.87
N GLY A 317 -11.36 5.60 20.61
CA GLY A 317 -12.34 6.61 20.22
C GLY A 317 -11.75 8.02 20.09
N ASP A 318 -10.41 8.19 20.21
CA ASP A 318 -9.76 9.50 20.07
C ASP A 318 -8.34 9.33 19.49
N TYR A 319 -7.75 10.42 19.06
CA TYR A 319 -6.39 10.46 18.53
C TYR A 319 -5.32 10.30 19.63
N PRO A 320 -4.08 9.83 19.26
CA PRO A 320 -2.95 9.81 20.18
C PRO A 320 -2.69 11.18 20.83
N ASP A 321 -2.40 11.19 22.11
CA ASP A 321 -2.18 12.44 22.86
C ASP A 321 -1.04 13.29 22.30
N VAL A 322 0.02 12.65 21.80
CA VAL A 322 1.13 13.35 21.16
C VAL A 322 0.71 14.07 19.88
N MET A 323 -0.21 13.50 19.10
CA MET A 323 -0.77 14.17 17.92
C MET A 323 -1.62 15.37 18.33
N LYS A 324 -2.51 15.21 19.30
CA LYS A 324 -3.32 16.31 19.84
C LYS A 324 -2.43 17.46 20.33
N LYS A 325 -1.33 17.15 21.00
CA LYS A 325 -0.36 18.12 21.49
C LYS A 325 0.40 18.84 20.36
N ASN A 326 0.96 18.08 19.42
CA ASN A 326 1.86 18.63 18.40
C ASN A 326 1.09 19.35 17.28
N VAL A 327 0.00 18.76 16.79
CA VAL A 327 -0.82 19.32 15.71
C VAL A 327 -1.71 20.46 16.23
N GLY A 328 -2.21 20.32 17.47
CA GLY A 328 -3.06 21.33 18.11
C GLY A 328 -4.42 21.48 17.41
N SER A 329 -4.89 22.71 17.25
CA SER A 329 -6.20 23.02 16.66
C SER A 329 -6.37 22.66 15.19
N ARG A 330 -5.30 22.26 14.50
CA ARG A 330 -5.34 21.79 13.10
C ARG A 330 -5.83 20.34 12.99
N LEU A 331 -5.69 19.54 14.07
CA LEU A 331 -6.22 18.20 14.14
C LEU A 331 -7.73 18.28 14.45
N PRO A 332 -8.61 17.75 13.59
CA PRO A 332 -10.03 17.69 13.92
C PRO A 332 -10.27 16.89 15.20
N SER A 333 -11.30 17.27 15.97
CA SER A 333 -11.69 16.56 17.18
C SER A 333 -12.93 15.74 16.92
N PHE A 334 -12.98 14.52 17.46
CA PHE A 334 -14.21 13.74 17.46
C PHE A 334 -15.22 14.33 18.46
N THR A 335 -16.44 14.52 18.01
CA THR A 335 -17.55 14.73 18.95
C THR A 335 -17.77 13.48 19.79
N LYS A 336 -18.44 13.60 20.92
CA LYS A 336 -18.79 12.44 21.76
C LYS A 336 -19.53 11.34 20.98
N SER A 337 -20.43 11.74 20.09
CA SER A 337 -21.16 10.80 19.22
C SER A 337 -20.22 10.13 18.22
N GLN A 338 -19.35 10.88 17.55
CA GLN A 338 -18.38 10.31 16.59
C GLN A 338 -17.41 9.35 17.28
N SER A 339 -16.86 9.72 18.45
CA SER A 339 -16.00 8.84 19.24
C SER A 339 -16.67 7.49 19.54
N GLN A 340 -17.94 7.50 19.94
CA GLN A 340 -18.72 6.28 20.19
C GLN A 340 -18.98 5.47 18.92
N VAL A 341 -19.16 6.14 17.79
CA VAL A 341 -19.39 5.47 16.50
C VAL A 341 -18.10 4.84 15.96
N VAL A 342 -16.97 5.50 16.13
CA VAL A 342 -15.67 5.06 15.60
C VAL A 342 -15.09 3.90 16.42
N LYS A 343 -15.23 3.97 17.74
CA LYS A 343 -14.64 2.96 18.63
C LYS A 343 -15.17 1.55 18.36
N GLY A 344 -14.22 0.59 18.21
CA GLY A 344 -14.51 -0.83 18.05
C GLY A 344 -15.00 -1.21 16.64
N THR A 345 -14.74 -0.40 15.61
CA THR A 345 -15.22 -0.64 14.24
C THR A 345 -14.26 -1.48 13.39
N VAL A 346 -13.53 -2.41 13.97
CA VAL A 346 -12.67 -3.37 13.26
C VAL A 346 -12.90 -4.78 13.77
N ASP A 347 -12.97 -5.75 12.85
CA ASP A 347 -12.90 -7.18 13.13
C ASP A 347 -11.49 -7.71 12.88
N PHE A 348 -10.72 -7.05 12.01
CA PHE A 348 -9.31 -7.27 11.75
C PHE A 348 -8.61 -5.97 11.35
N ILE A 349 -7.29 -5.94 11.47
CA ILE A 349 -6.42 -4.86 11.01
C ILE A 349 -5.48 -5.43 9.94
N GLY A 350 -5.50 -4.84 8.75
CA GLY A 350 -4.52 -5.10 7.71
C GLY A 350 -3.32 -4.16 7.87
N ILE A 351 -2.12 -4.71 7.66
CA ILE A 351 -0.87 -3.95 7.75
C ILE A 351 -0.12 -4.07 6.44
N ASN A 352 0.09 -2.95 5.76
CA ASN A 352 0.96 -2.86 4.61
C ASN A 352 2.33 -2.41 5.10
N HIS A 353 3.28 -3.35 5.21
CA HIS A 353 4.60 -3.10 5.75
C HIS A 353 5.67 -3.36 4.69
N TYR A 354 6.55 -2.38 4.45
CA TYR A 354 7.57 -2.45 3.40
C TYR A 354 8.99 -2.40 3.95
N TYR A 355 9.25 -1.59 4.98
CA TYR A 355 10.60 -1.38 5.52
C TYR A 355 10.56 -0.86 6.96
N SER A 356 11.73 -0.82 7.57
CA SER A 356 11.95 -0.18 8.86
C SER A 356 12.90 1.01 8.71
N MET A 357 12.87 1.95 9.65
CA MET A 357 13.75 3.09 9.63
C MET A 357 14.29 3.42 11.03
N TYR A 358 15.36 4.19 11.07
CA TYR A 358 15.87 4.79 12.29
C TYR A 358 15.36 6.22 12.44
N VAL A 359 15.05 6.60 13.67
CA VAL A 359 14.55 7.94 13.97
C VAL A 359 15.37 8.60 15.09
N ASN A 360 15.60 9.91 14.95
CA ASN A 360 16.14 10.76 16.00
C ASN A 360 15.10 11.78 16.41
N ASP A 361 15.13 12.18 17.68
CA ASP A 361 14.36 13.32 18.14
C ASP A 361 14.74 14.61 17.41
N ARG A 362 13.77 15.44 17.20
CA ARG A 362 13.90 16.80 16.68
C ARG A 362 12.99 17.71 17.49
N PRO A 363 13.46 18.89 17.93
CA PRO A 363 12.60 19.87 18.57
C PRO A 363 11.42 20.25 17.67
N LEU A 364 10.24 20.41 18.26
CA LEU A 364 9.06 20.83 17.53
C LEU A 364 9.28 22.24 16.95
N ASP A 365 9.10 22.36 15.64
CA ASP A 365 9.23 23.62 14.93
C ASP A 365 8.15 24.61 15.38
N LYS A 366 8.53 25.89 15.53
CA LYS A 366 7.59 26.95 15.94
C LYS A 366 6.91 27.64 14.76
N GLY A 367 7.40 27.39 13.55
CA GLY A 367 6.85 27.97 12.31
C GLY A 367 5.62 27.25 11.79
N THR A 368 5.29 27.54 10.54
CA THR A 368 4.27 26.78 9.79
C THR A 368 4.72 25.34 9.61
N ARG A 369 3.85 24.39 9.90
CA ARG A 369 4.19 22.97 9.93
C ARG A 369 3.21 22.16 9.08
N ASP A 370 3.79 21.20 8.33
CA ASP A 370 3.08 20.08 7.74
C ASP A 370 3.07 18.87 8.72
N TYR A 371 2.58 17.76 8.27
CA TYR A 371 2.57 16.51 9.02
C TYR A 371 3.98 16.06 9.45
N SER A 372 4.97 16.15 8.55
CA SER A 372 6.36 15.73 8.85
C SER A 372 7.00 16.60 9.93
N ALA A 373 6.75 17.90 9.90
CA ALA A 373 7.24 18.81 10.92
C ALA A 373 6.51 18.61 12.27
N ASP A 374 5.22 18.28 12.26
CA ASP A 374 4.45 17.96 13.47
C ASP A 374 4.91 16.68 14.15
N MET A 375 5.39 15.70 13.38
CA MET A 375 5.97 14.46 13.89
C MET A 375 7.26 14.72 14.69
N SER A 376 7.97 15.81 14.38
CA SER A 376 9.08 16.35 15.18
C SER A 376 10.23 15.35 15.36
N LEU A 377 10.66 14.72 14.27
CA LEU A 377 11.76 13.76 14.24
C LEU A 377 12.48 13.78 12.89
N TYR A 378 13.69 13.22 12.87
CA TYR A 378 14.43 12.93 11.65
C TYR A 378 14.31 11.43 11.34
N GLN A 379 14.09 11.10 10.07
CA GLN A 379 14.01 9.72 9.56
C GLN A 379 15.27 9.39 8.77
N ARG A 380 15.81 8.17 8.97
CA ARG A 380 16.99 7.68 8.26
C ARG A 380 16.81 6.21 7.88
N ALA A 381 17.12 5.88 6.63
CA ALA A 381 17.05 4.50 6.14
C ALA A 381 18.12 3.58 6.73
N SER A 382 19.21 4.15 7.29
CA SER A 382 20.34 3.38 7.83
C SER A 382 20.93 4.06 9.06
N LYS A 383 21.53 3.25 9.93
CA LYS A 383 22.29 3.72 11.08
C LYS A 383 23.73 4.02 10.65
N THR A 384 24.08 5.29 10.51
CA THR A 384 25.48 5.70 10.35
C THR A 384 26.07 5.91 11.73
N ILE A 385 27.08 5.12 12.09
CA ILE A 385 27.82 5.33 13.34
C ILE A 385 28.77 6.52 13.10
N PRO A 386 28.73 7.59 13.90
CA PRO A 386 29.66 8.68 13.77
C PRO A 386 31.13 8.18 13.83
N GLY A 387 31.93 8.54 12.82
CA GLY A 387 33.34 8.10 12.71
C GLY A 387 33.58 6.73 12.06
N SER A 388 32.54 6.05 11.59
CA SER A 388 32.62 4.78 10.87
C SER A 388 32.13 4.94 9.43
N SER A 389 32.91 4.39 8.47
CA SER A 389 32.49 4.26 7.07
C SER A 389 31.50 3.09 6.83
N LYS A 390 31.08 2.39 7.88
CA LYS A 390 30.14 1.27 7.79
C LYS A 390 28.70 1.78 7.87
N VAL A 391 28.00 1.68 6.78
CA VAL A 391 26.54 1.85 6.71
C VAL A 391 25.91 0.51 7.05
N ILE A 392 25.14 0.46 8.15
CA ILE A 392 24.35 -0.73 8.48
C ILE A 392 23.00 -0.55 7.85
N PHE A 393 22.75 -1.24 6.74
CA PHE A 393 21.41 -1.33 6.17
C PHE A 393 20.54 -2.24 7.05
N SER A 394 19.39 -1.75 7.47
CA SER A 394 18.37 -2.63 8.03
C SER A 394 17.63 -3.33 6.90
N THR A 395 18.22 -4.42 6.40
CA THR A 395 17.42 -5.41 5.68
C THR A 395 16.68 -6.20 6.74
N MET A 396 15.41 -5.95 6.87
CA MET A 396 14.58 -6.68 7.81
C MET A 396 14.24 -8.05 7.23
N LEU A 397 15.05 -9.04 7.56
CA LEU A 397 14.53 -10.38 7.78
C LEU A 397 13.79 -10.31 9.11
N VAL A 398 12.47 -10.29 9.09
CA VAL A 398 11.67 -10.43 10.29
C VAL A 398 11.91 -11.82 10.83
N ARG A 399 12.83 -11.91 11.77
CA ARG A 399 13.02 -13.09 12.61
C ARG A 399 12.92 -12.65 14.05
N GLU A 400 11.65 -12.40 14.47
CA GLU A 400 11.28 -12.49 15.89
C GLU A 400 9.77 -12.52 15.99
N THR A 401 9.24 -13.71 16.23
CA THR A 401 7.96 -13.89 16.91
C THR A 401 8.11 -13.34 18.34
N THR A 402 8.12 -12.07 18.50
CA THR A 402 7.81 -11.44 19.77
C THR A 402 6.32 -11.14 19.75
N SER A 403 5.61 -11.87 20.60
CA SER A 403 4.23 -11.66 20.95
C SER A 403 3.89 -10.16 20.96
N LEU A 404 2.91 -9.79 20.15
CA LEU A 404 2.18 -8.53 20.23
C LEU A 404 1.49 -8.43 21.62
N ASN A 405 2.27 -8.13 22.64
CA ASN A 405 1.80 -7.71 23.96
C ASN A 405 1.98 -6.20 24.09
N TYR A 406 1.38 -5.44 23.16
CA TYR A 406 1.18 -4.01 23.28
C TYR A 406 -0.19 -3.67 22.68
N PHE A 407 -1.22 -4.12 23.37
CA PHE A 407 -2.55 -3.49 23.33
C PHE A 407 -3.18 -3.66 24.72
#